data_cd51fcc3a16c55afd191db5323bfaac4
#
_entry.id   cd51fcc3a16c55afd191db5323bfaac4
#
_cell.length_a   1.000
_cell.length_b   1.000
_cell.length_c   1.000
_cell.angle_alpha   90.00
_cell.angle_beta   90.00
_cell.angle_gamma   90.00
#
_symmetry.space_group_name_H-M   'P 1'
#
loop_
_entity.id
_entity.type
_entity.pdbx_description
1 polymer ?
#
loop_
_entity_poly.entity_id
_entity_poly.type
_entity_poly.pdbx_seq_one_letter_code
_entity_poly.pdbx_strand_id
1 'polypeptide(L)'
;ALDHALPWDQIEAVPHARYFDFTGVIDELRNRHEERFATNPEFKLLQKEIEFLNRQRQMDYVSLNVDERKNQHNQIEQTRLTIANARRELKGEEPFEDLEALEDWQDQQAADLDNTDEELDFVIQEGGHIMADLLELDQRMASILMPTQFAAKTEAP
;
A
#
# COMPACT_ATOMS: atom_id res chain seq x y z
N ALA A 1 18.05 -7.98 -20.51
CA ALA A 1 17.75 -7.81 -21.94
C ALA A 1 17.80 -9.19 -22.58
N LEU A 2 16.86 -9.52 -23.45
CA LEU A 2 16.86 -10.77 -24.20
C LEU A 2 17.84 -10.60 -25.38
N ASP A 3 18.81 -11.51 -25.53
CA ASP A 3 19.85 -11.42 -26.56
C ASP A 3 19.32 -11.47 -28.01
N HIS A 4 18.06 -11.85 -28.18
CA HIS A 4 17.37 -11.98 -29.47
C HIS A 4 16.06 -11.17 -29.53
N ALA A 5 15.91 -10.14 -28.70
CA ALA A 5 14.75 -9.27 -28.79
C ALA A 5 14.79 -8.51 -30.14
N LEU A 6 13.70 -8.54 -30.87
CA LEU A 6 13.55 -7.70 -32.04
C LEU A 6 13.66 -6.23 -31.63
N PRO A 7 14.31 -5.38 -32.46
CA PRO A 7 14.34 -3.95 -32.17
C PRO A 7 12.90 -3.42 -32.13
N TRP A 8 12.58 -2.67 -31.07
CA TRP A 8 11.29 -2.00 -30.96
C TRP A 8 11.20 -0.93 -32.06
N ASP A 9 10.12 -0.96 -32.81
CA ASP A 9 9.80 0.16 -33.68
C ASP A 9 9.56 1.40 -32.81
N GLN A 10 10.34 2.45 -33.03
CA GLN A 10 10.11 3.72 -32.35
C GLN A 10 8.96 4.42 -33.06
N ILE A 11 7.82 4.46 -32.39
CA ILE A 11 6.68 5.27 -32.84
C ILE A 11 6.94 6.71 -32.39
N GLU A 12 7.00 7.64 -33.34
CA GLU A 12 7.11 9.06 -33.02
C GLU A 12 5.88 9.52 -32.23
N ALA A 13 6.11 10.34 -31.19
CA ALA A 13 5.04 10.88 -30.39
C ALA A 13 4.16 11.80 -31.23
N VAL A 14 2.87 11.46 -31.36
CA VAL A 14 1.90 12.31 -32.06
C VAL A 14 1.47 13.47 -31.16
N PRO A 15 1.46 14.71 -31.66
CA PRO A 15 0.91 15.84 -30.89
C PRO A 15 -0.55 15.56 -30.51
N HIS A 16 -0.81 15.58 -29.21
CA HIS A 16 -2.18 15.39 -28.68
C HIS A 16 -2.49 16.49 -27.66
N ALA A 17 -3.76 16.81 -27.53
CA ALA A 17 -4.22 17.74 -26.51
C ALA A 17 -4.02 17.10 -25.11
N ARG A 18 -3.41 17.84 -24.19
CA ARG A 18 -3.37 17.46 -22.79
C ARG A 18 -4.72 17.80 -22.16
N TYR A 19 -5.44 16.79 -21.71
CA TYR A 19 -6.73 16.99 -21.06
C TYR A 19 -6.56 17.50 -19.62
N PHE A 20 -5.48 17.07 -18.94
CA PHE A 20 -5.18 17.41 -17.56
C PHE A 20 -3.69 17.78 -17.42
N ASP A 21 -3.42 18.78 -16.61
CA ASP A 21 -2.08 19.16 -16.19
C ASP A 21 -2.03 19.21 -14.65
N PHE A 22 -1.44 18.18 -14.07
CA PHE A 22 -1.30 18.04 -12.62
C PHE A 22 -0.02 18.68 -12.07
N THR A 23 0.83 19.27 -12.91
CA THR A 23 2.17 19.77 -12.52
C THR A 23 2.08 20.74 -11.35
N GLY A 24 1.02 21.55 -11.31
CA GLY A 24 0.84 22.58 -10.25
C GLY A 24 0.33 22.04 -8.91
N VAL A 25 -0.17 20.79 -8.86
CA VAL A 25 -0.78 20.21 -7.64
C VAL A 25 0.01 19.05 -7.07
N ILE A 26 0.93 18.45 -7.83
CA ILE A 26 1.68 17.24 -7.39
C ILE A 26 2.46 17.51 -6.10
N ASP A 27 3.12 18.65 -5.98
CA ASP A 27 3.93 18.95 -4.80
C ASP A 27 3.07 19.11 -3.54
N GLU A 28 1.90 19.73 -3.67
CA GLU A 28 0.97 19.88 -2.56
C GLU A 28 0.35 18.52 -2.17
N LEU A 29 -0.02 17.68 -3.15
CA LEU A 29 -0.49 16.32 -2.88
C LEU A 29 0.57 15.49 -2.16
N ARG A 30 1.83 15.63 -2.57
CA ARG A 30 2.96 14.96 -1.91
C ARG A 30 3.10 15.42 -0.47
N ASN A 31 3.06 16.73 -0.21
CA ASN A 31 3.17 17.27 1.15
C ASN A 31 2.05 16.72 2.06
N ARG A 32 0.80 16.75 1.61
CA ARG A 32 -0.33 16.22 2.36
C ARG A 32 -0.21 14.72 2.62
N HIS A 33 0.24 13.96 1.62
CA HIS A 33 0.52 12.53 1.78
C HIS A 33 1.63 12.30 2.81
N GLU A 34 2.75 13.03 2.74
CA GLU A 34 3.88 12.90 3.66
C GLU A 34 3.46 13.22 5.11
N GLU A 35 2.61 14.21 5.34
CA GLU A 35 2.05 14.52 6.66
C GLU A 35 1.22 13.35 7.22
N ARG A 36 0.33 12.77 6.41
CA ARG A 36 -0.46 11.60 6.80
C ARG A 36 0.44 10.39 7.03
N PHE A 37 1.39 10.15 6.14
CA PHE A 37 2.35 9.06 6.24
C PHE A 37 3.18 9.15 7.54
N ALA A 38 3.63 10.33 7.92
CA ALA A 38 4.41 10.54 9.14
C ALA A 38 3.62 10.26 10.42
N THR A 39 2.31 10.44 10.40
CA THR A 39 1.44 10.32 11.57
C THR A 39 0.76 8.96 11.69
N ASN A 40 0.44 8.31 10.57
CA ASN A 40 -0.29 7.05 10.55
C ASN A 40 0.58 5.87 11.02
N PRO A 41 0.15 5.12 12.06
CA PRO A 41 0.90 4.00 12.60
C PRO A 41 0.99 2.81 11.64
N GLU A 42 0.01 2.60 10.75
CA GLU A 42 0.04 1.51 9.77
C GLU A 42 1.15 1.71 8.74
N PHE A 43 1.39 2.95 8.28
CA PHE A 43 2.53 3.24 7.40
C PHE A 43 3.86 3.02 8.10
N LYS A 44 3.96 3.34 9.40
CA LYS A 44 5.18 3.06 10.18
C LYS A 44 5.44 1.56 10.32
N LEU A 45 4.37 0.78 10.46
CA LEU A 45 4.48 -0.68 10.50
C LEU A 45 4.89 -1.24 9.14
N LEU A 46 4.27 -0.76 8.05
CA LEU A 46 4.66 -1.12 6.69
C LEU A 46 6.13 -0.82 6.39
N GLN A 47 6.65 0.34 6.82
CA GLN A 47 8.07 0.66 6.66
C GLN A 47 8.97 -0.38 7.34
N LYS A 48 8.66 -0.77 8.58
CA LYS A 48 9.40 -1.81 9.30
C LYS A 48 9.37 -3.16 8.57
N GLU A 49 8.23 -3.52 8.02
CA GLU A 49 8.06 -4.73 7.23
C GLU A 49 8.91 -4.69 5.94
N ILE A 50 8.87 -3.57 5.21
CA ILE A 50 9.71 -3.38 4.01
C ILE A 50 11.20 -3.43 4.35
N GLU A 51 11.64 -2.80 5.43
CA GLU A 51 13.03 -2.84 5.89
C GLU A 51 13.45 -4.26 6.27
N PHE A 52 12.58 -5.02 6.91
CA PHE A 52 12.81 -6.41 7.25
C PHE A 52 12.98 -7.27 5.99
N LEU A 53 12.05 -7.18 5.04
CA LEU A 53 12.11 -7.91 3.77
C LEU A 53 13.35 -7.53 2.93
N ASN A 54 13.70 -6.25 2.89
CA ASN A 54 14.89 -5.80 2.18
C ASN A 54 16.18 -6.35 2.81
N ARG A 55 16.27 -6.39 4.14
CA ARG A 55 17.42 -7.02 4.82
C ARG A 55 17.54 -8.51 4.48
N GLN A 56 16.41 -9.23 4.42
CA GLN A 56 16.43 -10.64 4.01
C GLN A 56 16.90 -10.82 2.56
N ARG A 57 16.42 -9.98 1.64
CA ARG A 57 16.81 -10.03 0.21
C ARG A 57 18.26 -9.68 -0.05
N GLN A 58 18.86 -8.84 0.81
CA GLN A 58 20.27 -8.44 0.71
C GLN A 58 21.24 -9.47 1.29
N MET A 59 20.75 -10.53 1.92
CA MET A 59 21.60 -11.62 2.39
C MET A 59 22.01 -12.52 1.21
N ASP A 60 23.21 -12.27 0.66
CA ASP A 60 23.75 -13.00 -0.49
C ASP A 60 24.38 -14.36 -0.12
N TYR A 61 24.45 -14.68 1.17
CA TYR A 61 25.04 -15.92 1.65
C TYR A 61 24.18 -16.56 2.74
N VAL A 62 24.27 -17.87 2.83
CA VAL A 62 23.67 -18.69 3.88
C VAL A 62 24.78 -19.39 4.66
N SER A 63 24.80 -19.19 5.99
CA SER A 63 25.77 -19.89 6.82
C SER A 63 25.55 -21.39 6.78
N LEU A 64 26.66 -22.16 6.68
CA LEU A 64 26.63 -23.62 6.81
C LEU A 64 26.68 -24.06 8.30
N ASN A 65 26.88 -23.11 9.22
CA ASN A 65 26.84 -23.40 10.65
C ASN A 65 25.39 -23.56 11.11
N VAL A 66 25.08 -24.70 11.71
CA VAL A 66 23.72 -25.08 12.13
C VAL A 66 23.20 -24.11 13.22
N ASP A 67 24.04 -23.71 14.15
CA ASP A 67 23.61 -22.84 15.26
C ASP A 67 23.32 -21.41 14.75
N GLU A 68 24.13 -20.90 13.83
CA GLU A 68 23.88 -19.61 13.18
C GLU A 68 22.59 -19.65 12.36
N ARG A 69 22.33 -20.71 11.62
CA ARG A 69 21.10 -20.90 10.88
C ARG A 69 19.87 -20.94 11.76
N LYS A 70 19.92 -21.68 12.87
CA LYS A 70 18.83 -21.71 13.84
C LYS A 70 18.57 -20.34 14.44
N ASN A 71 19.62 -19.62 14.80
CA ASN A 71 19.49 -18.27 15.34
C ASN A 71 18.88 -17.31 14.31
N GLN A 72 19.31 -17.36 13.05
CA GLN A 72 18.74 -16.55 11.97
C GLN A 72 17.25 -16.87 11.76
N HIS A 73 16.92 -18.17 11.72
CA HIS A 73 15.54 -18.61 11.57
C HIS A 73 14.67 -18.10 12.71
N ASN A 74 15.08 -18.32 13.96
CA ASN A 74 14.35 -17.85 15.13
C ASN A 74 14.17 -16.31 15.13
N GLN A 75 15.17 -15.55 14.70
CA GLN A 75 15.04 -14.09 14.57
C GLN A 75 14.02 -13.68 13.51
N ILE A 76 13.99 -14.38 12.38
CA ILE A 76 13.01 -14.15 11.32
C ILE A 76 11.60 -14.42 11.84
N GLU A 77 11.40 -15.56 12.49
CA GLU A 77 10.11 -15.98 13.05
C GLU A 77 9.63 -15.00 14.13
N GLN A 78 10.48 -14.61 15.06
CA GLN A 78 10.15 -13.63 16.09
C GLN A 78 9.78 -12.27 15.48
N THR A 79 10.47 -11.86 14.42
CA THR A 79 10.16 -10.60 13.74
C THR A 79 8.81 -10.68 13.02
N ARG A 80 8.51 -11.79 12.35
CA ARG A 80 7.20 -12.03 11.72
C ARG A 80 6.06 -11.94 12.74
N LEU A 81 6.20 -12.66 13.85
CA LEU A 81 5.21 -12.63 14.94
C LEU A 81 5.04 -11.22 15.53
N THR A 82 6.15 -10.50 15.74
CA THR A 82 6.12 -9.12 16.26
C THR A 82 5.36 -8.19 15.31
N ILE A 83 5.60 -8.27 14.01
CA ILE A 83 4.92 -7.45 12.99
C ILE A 83 3.43 -7.81 12.95
N ALA A 84 3.09 -9.11 12.95
CA ALA A 84 1.71 -9.57 12.94
C ALA A 84 0.94 -9.08 14.18
N ASN A 85 1.55 -9.20 15.37
CA ASN A 85 0.94 -8.75 16.62
C ASN A 85 0.79 -7.24 16.67
N ALA A 86 1.78 -6.47 16.17
CA ALA A 86 1.64 -5.02 16.08
C ALA A 86 0.48 -4.60 15.16
N ARG A 87 0.22 -5.34 14.08
CA ARG A 87 -0.94 -5.09 13.19
C ARG A 87 -2.26 -5.38 13.89
N ARG A 88 -2.34 -6.49 14.66
CA ARG A 88 -3.52 -6.82 15.46
C ARG A 88 -3.78 -5.78 16.55
N GLU A 89 -2.73 -5.31 17.21
CA GLU A 89 -2.84 -4.25 18.22
C GLU A 89 -3.44 -2.96 17.64
N LEU A 90 -3.02 -2.57 16.41
CA LEU A 90 -3.59 -1.42 15.71
C LEU A 90 -5.10 -1.60 15.43
N LYS A 91 -5.55 -2.84 15.22
CA LYS A 91 -6.96 -3.19 15.00
C LYS A 91 -7.74 -3.42 16.31
N GLY A 92 -7.08 -3.41 17.45
CA GLY A 92 -7.68 -3.72 18.74
C GLY A 92 -7.98 -5.22 18.93
N GLU A 93 -7.31 -6.08 18.18
CA GLU A 93 -7.42 -7.54 18.26
C GLU A 93 -6.41 -8.11 19.25
N GLU A 94 -6.72 -9.30 19.81
CA GLU A 94 -5.77 -10.00 20.67
C GLU A 94 -4.55 -10.49 19.90
N PRO A 95 -3.33 -10.37 20.46
CA PRO A 95 -2.11 -10.83 19.80
C PRO A 95 -2.09 -12.37 19.70
N PHE A 96 -1.38 -12.88 18.71
CA PHE A 96 -1.07 -14.32 18.64
C PHE A 96 -0.12 -14.70 19.78
N GLU A 97 -0.36 -15.84 20.42
CA GLU A 97 0.48 -16.36 21.49
C GLU A 97 1.85 -16.79 20.95
N ASP A 98 1.86 -17.41 19.78
CA ASP A 98 3.06 -17.93 19.13
C ASP A 98 2.95 -17.95 17.60
N LEU A 99 3.97 -18.48 16.95
CA LEU A 99 4.04 -18.56 15.50
C LEU A 99 3.05 -19.58 14.92
N GLU A 100 2.78 -20.67 15.64
CA GLU A 100 1.83 -21.71 15.21
C GLU A 100 0.41 -21.12 15.11
N ALA A 101 0.01 -20.33 16.09
CA ALA A 101 -1.28 -19.61 16.06
C ALA A 101 -1.38 -18.61 14.89
N LEU A 102 -0.26 -17.96 14.54
CA LEU A 102 -0.20 -17.09 13.36
C LEU A 102 -0.34 -17.88 12.06
N GLU A 103 0.35 -19.01 11.93
CA GLU A 103 0.32 -19.85 10.72
C GLU A 103 -1.06 -20.48 10.53
N ASP A 104 -1.65 -21.03 11.59
CA ASP A 104 -3.03 -21.55 11.57
C ASP A 104 -4.04 -20.49 11.11
N TRP A 105 -3.90 -19.26 11.61
CA TRP A 105 -4.75 -18.16 11.18
C TRP A 105 -4.55 -17.81 9.69
N GLN A 106 -3.30 -17.79 9.21
CA GLN A 106 -2.99 -17.51 7.79
C GLN A 106 -3.58 -18.60 6.88
N ASP A 107 -3.47 -19.87 7.28
CA ASP A 107 -4.02 -21.00 6.52
C ASP A 107 -5.56 -20.95 6.47
N GLN A 108 -6.21 -20.56 7.57
CA GLN A 108 -7.66 -20.36 7.60
C GLN A 108 -8.09 -19.22 6.67
N GLN A 109 -7.38 -18.10 6.69
CA GLN A 109 -7.67 -16.97 5.79
C GLN A 109 -7.46 -17.34 4.32
N ALA A 110 -6.42 -18.11 4.01
CA ALA A 110 -6.15 -18.58 2.65
C ALA A 110 -7.22 -19.57 2.14
N ALA A 111 -7.86 -20.32 3.04
CA ALA A 111 -8.93 -21.24 2.70
C ALA A 111 -10.29 -20.55 2.51
N ASP A 112 -10.49 -19.40 3.12
CA ASP A 112 -11.75 -18.62 3.07
C ASP A 112 -11.72 -17.59 1.94
N LEU A 113 -11.61 -18.06 0.71
CA LEU A 113 -11.58 -17.23 -0.51
C LEU A 113 -12.89 -16.46 -0.78
N ASP A 114 -13.97 -16.78 -0.07
CA ASP A 114 -15.30 -16.14 -0.21
C ASP A 114 -15.50 -14.99 0.80
N ASN A 115 -14.57 -14.81 1.73
CA ASN A 115 -14.67 -13.73 2.72
C ASN A 115 -14.26 -12.40 2.07
N THR A 116 -15.20 -11.79 1.34
CA THR A 116 -15.06 -10.50 0.69
C THR A 116 -15.34 -9.31 1.61
N ASP A 117 -15.44 -9.50 2.91
CA ASP A 117 -15.39 -8.42 3.91
C ASP A 117 -13.93 -7.92 4.02
N GLU A 118 -13.36 -7.56 2.89
CA GLU A 118 -12.08 -6.87 2.81
C GLU A 118 -12.24 -5.50 3.49
N GLU A 119 -11.75 -5.42 4.72
CA GLU A 119 -11.35 -4.12 5.25
C GLU A 119 -10.51 -3.44 4.16
N LEU A 120 -10.97 -2.29 3.70
CA LEU A 120 -10.23 -1.52 2.70
C LEU A 120 -8.80 -1.38 3.19
N ASP A 121 -7.87 -1.95 2.43
CA ASP A 121 -6.45 -1.83 2.70
C ASP A 121 -6.11 -0.34 2.90
N PHE A 122 -5.39 -0.02 3.97
CA PHE A 122 -5.03 1.36 4.30
C PHE A 122 -4.28 2.08 3.17
N VAL A 123 -3.62 1.35 2.27
CA VAL A 123 -3.01 1.90 1.06
C VAL A 123 -4.09 2.36 0.07
N ILE A 124 -5.18 1.61 -0.07
CA ILE A 124 -6.34 1.99 -0.88
C ILE A 124 -7.05 3.19 -0.27
N GLN A 125 -7.18 3.23 1.06
CA GLN A 125 -7.74 4.38 1.78
C GLN A 125 -6.90 5.64 1.54
N GLU A 126 -5.57 5.54 1.62
CA GLU A 126 -4.68 6.66 1.30
C GLU A 126 -4.80 7.10 -0.15
N GLY A 127 -4.95 6.16 -1.09
CA GLY A 127 -5.28 6.48 -2.48
C GLY A 127 -6.57 7.30 -2.60
N GLY A 128 -7.59 6.96 -1.83
CA GLY A 128 -8.83 7.72 -1.70
C GLY A 128 -8.61 9.15 -1.16
N HIS A 129 -7.78 9.29 -0.13
CA HIS A 129 -7.42 10.61 0.41
C HIS A 129 -6.67 11.48 -0.61
N ILE A 130 -5.70 10.90 -1.34
CA ILE A 130 -4.99 11.62 -2.41
C ILE A 130 -5.96 12.07 -3.51
N MET A 131 -6.93 11.22 -3.89
CA MET A 131 -7.96 11.59 -4.86
C MET A 131 -8.88 12.71 -4.34
N ALA A 132 -9.26 12.68 -3.07
CA ALA A 132 -10.05 13.74 -2.44
C ALA A 132 -9.28 15.06 -2.40
N ASP A 133 -8.00 15.02 -2.03
CA ASP A 133 -7.11 16.18 -2.07
C ASP A 133 -6.97 16.76 -3.48
N LEU A 134 -6.83 15.89 -4.49
CA LEU A 134 -6.76 16.31 -5.88
C LEU A 134 -8.03 17.06 -6.32
N LEU A 135 -9.21 16.53 -5.95
CA LEU A 135 -10.50 17.16 -6.25
C LEU A 135 -10.65 18.51 -5.57
N GLU A 136 -10.13 18.65 -4.35
CA GLU A 136 -10.14 19.92 -3.62
C GLU A 136 -9.21 20.96 -4.27
N LEU A 137 -8.02 20.55 -4.68
CA LEU A 137 -7.00 21.42 -5.26
C LEU A 137 -7.30 21.82 -6.71
N ASP A 138 -7.93 20.94 -7.48
CA ASP A 138 -8.29 21.20 -8.87
C ASP A 138 -9.81 21.31 -9.06
N GLN A 139 -10.32 22.55 -9.00
CA GLN A 139 -11.73 22.84 -9.22
C GLN A 139 -12.25 22.41 -10.62
N ARG A 140 -11.37 22.22 -11.60
CA ARG A 140 -11.74 21.72 -12.93
C ARG A 140 -12.05 20.24 -12.86
N MET A 141 -11.29 19.47 -12.07
CA MET A 141 -11.55 18.06 -11.85
C MET A 141 -12.86 17.85 -11.10
N ALA A 142 -13.17 18.68 -10.11
CA ALA A 142 -14.43 18.65 -9.38
C ALA A 142 -15.64 18.83 -10.32
N SER A 143 -15.54 19.72 -11.32
CA SER A 143 -16.63 19.97 -12.29
C SER A 143 -16.86 18.82 -13.28
N ILE A 144 -15.84 17.98 -13.53
CA ILE A 144 -15.93 16.81 -14.42
C ILE A 144 -16.47 15.58 -13.68
N LEU A 145 -16.03 15.38 -12.45
CA LEU A 145 -16.39 14.20 -11.64
C LEU A 145 -17.71 14.38 -10.90
N MET A 146 -18.15 15.63 -10.66
CA MET A 146 -19.48 15.95 -10.16
C MET A 146 -20.29 16.69 -11.23
N PRO A 147 -20.86 15.97 -12.20
CA PRO A 147 -21.75 16.64 -13.17
C PRO A 147 -22.92 17.25 -12.40
N THR A 148 -23.22 18.51 -12.71
CA THR A 148 -24.20 19.42 -12.10
C THR A 148 -25.66 18.90 -12.03
N GLN A 149 -25.92 17.64 -12.28
CA GLN A 149 -27.25 17.02 -12.20
C GLN A 149 -27.75 16.78 -10.75
N PHE A 150 -26.88 16.90 -9.75
CA PHE A 150 -27.27 16.78 -8.34
C PHE A 150 -27.58 18.10 -7.63
N ALA A 151 -27.30 19.25 -8.25
CA ALA A 151 -27.50 20.57 -7.62
C ALA A 151 -28.91 21.15 -7.83
N ALA A 152 -29.79 20.48 -8.54
CA ALA A 152 -31.10 21.03 -8.93
C ALA A 152 -32.28 20.26 -8.35
N LYS A 153 -32.29 19.98 -7.02
CA LYS A 153 -33.49 19.45 -6.36
C LYS A 153 -33.64 19.87 -4.90
N THR A 154 -33.35 21.12 -4.59
CA THR A 154 -33.71 21.73 -3.30
C THR A 154 -34.24 23.14 -3.50
N GLU A 155 -35.19 23.30 -4.42
CA GLU A 155 -36.12 24.42 -4.42
C GLU A 155 -37.49 23.89 -4.78
N ALA A 156 -38.31 23.71 -3.78
CA ALA A 156 -39.75 23.74 -3.92
C ALA A 156 -40.37 24.16 -2.60
N PRO A 157 -41.46 24.92 -2.63
CA PRO A 157 -41.93 25.88 -1.68
C PRO A 157 -42.54 25.27 -0.44
#